data_95bf26991941924fa9df4a965d1fdc06
#
_entry.id   95bf26991941924fa9df4a965d1fdc06
#
_cell.length_a   1.000
_cell.length_b   1.000
_cell.length_c   1.000
_cell.angle_alpha   90.00
_cell.angle_beta   90.00
_cell.angle_gamma   90.00
#
_symmetry.space_group_name_H-M   'P 1'
#
loop_
_entity.id
_entity.type
_entity.pdbx_description
1 polymer ?
#
loop_
_entity_poly.entity_id
_entity_poly.type
_entity_poly.pdbx_seq_one_letter_code
_entity_poly.pdbx_strand_id
1 'polypeptide(L)'
;AGEQYVAAYEAAEAAAAADGAAFSFYPQERFTRALYFVWSRCLRLSAGPTLGVRRLLVPVLDLANHDGAEPSALYAYSGAGRTGDCIRLHAARPLRAGDAVTITYGEHTSSHFALYYGFVPRVNPHDYLSFSLAALLAAAPDDAAPDDGWIAALTAADASGLPTTALQLRAAAPDE
;
A
#
# COMPACT_ATOMS: atom_id res chain seq x y z
N ALA A 1 6.76 3.08 7.47
CA ALA A 1 6.19 4.38 7.02
C ALA A 1 5.38 5.07 8.13
N GLY A 2 4.58 4.36 8.97
CA GLY A 2 3.82 4.93 10.07
C GLY A 2 4.67 5.54 11.17
N GLU A 3 5.73 4.87 11.52
CA GLU A 3 6.66 5.31 12.57
C GLU A 3 7.30 6.67 12.28
N GLN A 4 7.58 7.00 11.01
CA GLN A 4 8.15 8.29 10.64
C GLN A 4 7.20 9.47 10.94
N TYR A 5 5.89 9.27 10.79
CA TYR A 5 4.90 10.32 11.06
C TYR A 5 4.61 10.45 12.54
N VAL A 6 4.65 9.34 13.30
CA VAL A 6 4.55 9.38 14.76
C VAL A 6 5.77 10.09 15.33
N ALA A 7 6.99 9.76 14.89
CA ALA A 7 8.20 10.43 15.31
C ALA A 7 8.21 11.94 14.95
N ALA A 8 7.68 12.30 13.77
CA ALA A 8 7.54 13.72 13.39
C ALA A 8 6.53 14.46 14.28
N TYR A 9 5.45 13.79 14.69
CA TYR A 9 4.47 14.35 15.63
C TYR A 9 5.10 14.57 17.01
N GLU A 10 5.80 13.56 17.55
CA GLU A 10 6.49 13.64 18.84
C GLU A 10 7.54 14.76 18.87
N ALA A 11 8.29 14.91 17.76
CA ALA A 11 9.25 16.00 17.60
C ALA A 11 8.58 17.38 17.58
N ALA A 12 7.45 17.51 16.90
CA ALA A 12 6.68 18.76 16.84
C ALA A 12 6.06 19.10 18.20
N GLU A 13 5.55 18.10 18.93
CA GLU A 13 5.03 18.28 20.29
C GLU A 13 6.11 18.73 21.25
N ALA A 14 7.31 18.13 21.20
CA ALA A 14 8.45 18.51 22.02
C ALA A 14 8.94 19.93 21.71
N ALA A 15 8.99 20.33 20.42
CA ALA A 15 9.36 21.67 20.01
C ALA A 15 8.34 22.71 20.51
N ALA A 16 7.05 22.44 20.38
CA ALA A 16 5.99 23.34 20.87
C ALA A 16 6.03 23.48 22.41
N ALA A 17 6.31 22.42 23.14
CA ALA A 17 6.47 22.44 24.59
C ALA A 17 7.67 23.27 25.01
N ALA A 18 8.77 23.23 24.27
CA ALA A 18 9.97 24.05 24.51
C ALA A 18 9.71 25.56 24.33
N ASP A 19 8.83 25.92 23.40
CA ASP A 19 8.42 27.31 23.14
C ASP A 19 7.26 27.79 24.06
N GLY A 20 6.80 26.96 25.01
CA GLY A 20 5.68 27.26 25.88
C GLY A 20 4.32 27.33 25.16
N ALA A 21 4.27 26.86 23.91
CA ALA A 21 3.05 26.78 23.13
C ALA A 21 2.29 25.50 23.49
N ALA A 22 0.98 25.63 23.78
CA ALA A 22 0.14 24.47 24.01
C ALA A 22 -0.14 23.75 22.68
N PHE A 23 0.64 22.73 22.36
CA PHE A 23 0.36 21.80 21.25
C PHE A 23 -0.77 20.83 21.59
N SER A 24 -1.47 21.06 22.71
CA SER A 24 -2.49 20.16 23.29
C SER A 24 -3.77 19.99 22.46
N PHE A 25 -3.85 20.57 21.25
CA PHE A 25 -5.05 20.52 20.42
C PHE A 25 -5.31 19.14 19.79
N TYR A 26 -4.27 18.31 19.63
CA TYR A 26 -4.41 16.97 19.06
C TYR A 26 -3.61 15.94 19.85
N PRO A 27 -4.24 15.20 20.77
CA PRO A 27 -3.61 14.04 21.40
C PRO A 27 -3.05 13.08 20.33
N GLN A 28 -1.91 12.49 20.60
CA GLN A 28 -1.22 11.54 19.69
C GLN A 28 -2.18 10.47 19.13
N GLU A 29 -3.10 9.98 19.97
CA GLU A 29 -4.12 9.02 19.54
C GLU A 29 -5.01 9.57 18.41
N ARG A 30 -5.46 10.82 18.52
CA ARG A 30 -6.28 11.46 17.47
C ARG A 30 -5.50 11.69 16.19
N PHE A 31 -4.24 12.11 16.31
CA PHE A 31 -3.34 12.24 15.16
C PHE A 31 -3.15 10.90 14.45
N THR A 32 -2.83 9.85 15.20
CA THR A 32 -2.65 8.50 14.68
C THR A 32 -3.91 7.99 13.98
N ARG A 33 -5.08 8.18 14.58
CA ARG A 33 -6.37 7.81 13.95
C ARG A 33 -6.63 8.59 12.66
N ALA A 34 -6.36 9.89 12.65
CA ALA A 34 -6.51 10.73 11.46
C ALA A 34 -5.55 10.28 10.34
N LEU A 35 -4.31 9.95 10.70
CA LEU A 35 -3.29 9.45 9.77
C LEU A 35 -3.72 8.14 9.11
N TYR A 36 -4.18 7.16 9.89
CA TYR A 36 -4.70 5.90 9.34
C TYR A 36 -5.94 6.11 8.48
N PHE A 37 -6.84 7.01 8.88
CA PHE A 37 -8.00 7.37 8.09
C PHE A 37 -7.59 7.93 6.71
N VAL A 38 -6.67 8.89 6.69
CA VAL A 38 -6.16 9.47 5.45
C VAL A 38 -5.47 8.41 4.60
N TRP A 39 -4.63 7.58 5.19
CA TRP A 39 -3.89 6.54 4.46
C TRP A 39 -4.79 5.51 3.81
N SER A 40 -5.82 5.05 4.52
CA SER A 40 -6.76 4.05 4.00
C SER A 40 -7.67 4.58 2.90
N ARG A 41 -7.73 5.93 2.69
CA ARG A 41 -8.63 6.57 1.74
C ARG A 41 -7.95 7.37 0.65
N CYS A 42 -6.65 7.65 0.81
CA CYS A 42 -5.89 8.37 -0.21
C CYS A 42 -5.64 7.49 -1.43
N LEU A 43 -6.07 7.98 -2.58
CA LEU A 43 -5.83 7.36 -3.88
C LEU A 43 -4.48 7.80 -4.44
N ARG A 44 -3.73 6.85 -5.01
CA ARG A 44 -2.50 7.14 -5.72
C ARG A 44 -2.81 7.39 -7.18
N LEU A 45 -2.59 8.63 -7.64
CA LEU A 45 -2.90 9.09 -8.99
C LEU A 45 -1.66 9.65 -9.67
N SER A 46 -1.50 9.32 -10.95
CA SER A 46 -0.58 10.04 -11.82
C SER A 46 -1.28 11.29 -12.32
N ALA A 47 -0.84 12.46 -11.85
CA ALA A 47 -1.42 13.75 -12.15
C ALA A 47 -0.70 14.45 -13.34
N GLY A 48 -0.23 13.66 -14.30
CA GLY A 48 0.45 14.13 -15.50
C GLY A 48 1.95 14.45 -15.27
N PRO A 49 2.65 14.89 -16.32
CA PRO A 49 4.09 15.05 -16.30
C PRO A 49 4.56 16.16 -15.35
N THR A 50 3.74 17.19 -15.13
CA THR A 50 4.10 18.33 -14.28
C THR A 50 3.96 18.03 -12.79
N LEU A 51 2.90 17.33 -12.39
CA LEU A 51 2.60 17.04 -10.98
C LEU A 51 3.07 15.64 -10.53
N GLY A 52 3.40 14.76 -11.47
CA GLY A 52 3.86 13.42 -11.20
C GLY A 52 2.82 12.58 -10.44
N VAL A 53 3.29 11.61 -9.65
CA VAL A 53 2.42 10.78 -8.82
C VAL A 53 2.10 11.49 -7.52
N ARG A 54 0.81 11.60 -7.20
CA ARG A 54 0.29 12.21 -5.97
C ARG A 54 -0.61 11.23 -5.21
N ARG A 55 -0.66 11.43 -3.90
CA ARG A 55 -1.68 10.83 -3.04
C ARG A 55 -2.72 11.90 -2.75
N LEU A 56 -3.96 11.62 -3.13
CA LEU A 56 -5.07 12.57 -3.02
C LEU A 56 -6.24 11.94 -2.27
N LEU A 57 -6.80 12.68 -1.35
CA LEU A 57 -8.09 12.37 -0.76
C LEU A 57 -9.16 12.99 -1.66
N VAL A 58 -9.91 12.15 -2.36
CA VAL A 58 -10.89 12.56 -3.36
C VAL A 58 -12.27 12.28 -2.82
N PRO A 59 -13.02 13.31 -2.36
CA PRO A 59 -14.35 13.10 -1.80
C PRO A 59 -15.26 12.32 -2.75
N VAL A 60 -16.11 11.46 -2.18
CA VAL A 60 -17.01 10.53 -2.88
C VAL A 60 -16.27 9.32 -3.48
N LEU A 61 -15.18 9.53 -4.20
CA LEU A 61 -14.40 8.43 -4.79
C LEU A 61 -13.72 7.58 -3.70
N ASP A 62 -13.31 8.20 -2.61
CA ASP A 62 -12.74 7.54 -1.44
C ASP A 62 -13.73 6.64 -0.66
N LEU A 63 -15.03 6.71 -1.00
CA LEU A 63 -16.06 5.84 -0.44
C LEU A 63 -16.23 4.53 -1.24
N ALA A 64 -15.66 4.43 -2.45
CA ALA A 64 -15.72 3.21 -3.25
C ALA A 64 -14.87 2.12 -2.59
N ASN A 65 -15.45 0.92 -2.47
CA ASN A 65 -14.77 -0.23 -1.87
C ASN A 65 -13.77 -0.87 -2.85
N HIS A 66 -12.84 -1.64 -2.28
CA HIS A 66 -11.85 -2.38 -3.04
C HIS A 66 -12.43 -3.63 -3.71
N ASP A 67 -12.03 -3.84 -4.96
CA ASP A 67 -12.09 -5.12 -5.65
C ASP A 67 -10.78 -5.26 -6.44
N GLY A 68 -9.95 -6.25 -6.07
CA GLY A 68 -8.64 -6.45 -6.68
C GLY A 68 -8.68 -7.32 -7.93
N ALA A 69 -9.72 -8.15 -8.08
CA ALA A 69 -9.86 -9.07 -9.20
C ALA A 69 -10.63 -8.43 -10.36
N GLU A 70 -11.82 -7.87 -10.08
CA GLU A 70 -12.71 -7.31 -11.08
C GLU A 70 -13.32 -5.97 -10.64
N PRO A 71 -12.54 -4.90 -10.55
CA PRO A 71 -13.05 -3.61 -10.17
C PRO A 71 -14.12 -3.15 -11.18
N SER A 72 -15.26 -2.69 -10.67
CA SER A 72 -16.37 -2.27 -11.52
C SER A 72 -16.17 -0.88 -12.12
N ALA A 73 -15.21 -0.12 -11.63
CA ALA A 73 -14.88 1.21 -12.10
C ALA A 73 -13.38 1.49 -12.06
N LEU A 74 -12.95 2.36 -12.96
CA LEU A 74 -11.58 2.85 -13.06
C LEU A 74 -11.57 4.36 -12.86
N TYR A 75 -10.52 4.88 -12.22
CA TYR A 75 -10.36 6.32 -12.04
C TYR A 75 -9.06 6.81 -12.65
N ALA A 76 -9.10 8.01 -13.21
CA ALA A 76 -7.94 8.64 -13.81
C ALA A 76 -8.01 10.17 -13.66
N TYR A 77 -6.82 10.78 -13.60
CA TYR A 77 -6.68 12.22 -13.73
C TYR A 77 -6.85 12.64 -15.20
N SER A 78 -7.54 13.75 -15.42
CA SER A 78 -7.75 14.34 -16.74
C SER A 78 -7.40 15.83 -16.69
N GLY A 79 -6.25 16.19 -17.29
CA GLY A 79 -5.71 17.55 -17.31
C GLY A 79 -6.29 18.47 -18.40
N ALA A 80 -7.27 18.04 -19.17
CA ALA A 80 -7.75 18.76 -20.35
C ALA A 80 -9.29 18.81 -20.47
N GLY A 81 -9.97 18.93 -19.36
CA GLY A 81 -11.42 19.09 -19.37
C GLY A 81 -11.86 20.53 -19.66
N ARG A 82 -13.07 20.73 -20.20
CA ARG A 82 -13.72 22.05 -20.34
C ARG A 82 -13.84 22.82 -19.02
N THR A 83 -13.67 22.14 -17.90
CA THR A 83 -13.77 22.62 -16.51
C THR A 83 -12.45 22.67 -15.77
N GLY A 84 -11.30 22.48 -16.48
CA GLY A 84 -9.98 22.37 -15.85
C GLY A 84 -9.61 20.96 -15.44
N ASP A 85 -8.66 20.84 -14.53
CA ASP A 85 -8.17 19.56 -14.01
C ASP A 85 -9.25 18.82 -13.21
N CYS A 86 -9.48 17.58 -13.54
CA CYS A 86 -10.48 16.76 -12.86
C CYS A 86 -10.02 15.30 -12.71
N ILE A 87 -10.63 14.59 -11.76
CA ILE A 87 -10.52 13.15 -11.64
C ILE A 87 -11.83 12.56 -12.18
N ARG A 88 -11.71 11.63 -13.10
CA ARG A 88 -12.84 10.94 -13.71
C ARG A 88 -12.94 9.52 -13.18
N LEU A 89 -14.14 9.12 -12.85
CA LEU A 89 -14.50 7.74 -12.57
C LEU A 89 -15.29 7.19 -13.77
N HIS A 90 -14.84 6.08 -14.32
CA HIS A 90 -15.44 5.41 -15.46
C HIS A 90 -15.87 4.01 -15.06
N ALA A 91 -17.07 3.60 -15.44
CA ALA A 91 -17.49 2.22 -15.33
C ALA A 91 -16.59 1.34 -16.21
N ALA A 92 -16.00 0.29 -15.65
CA ALA A 92 -15.18 -0.70 -16.35
C ALA A 92 -16.05 -1.75 -17.06
N ARG A 93 -17.32 -1.90 -16.63
CA ARG A 93 -18.32 -2.81 -17.17
C ARG A 93 -19.72 -2.19 -17.00
N PRO A 94 -20.74 -2.70 -17.70
CA PRO A 94 -22.12 -2.26 -17.47
C PRO A 94 -22.54 -2.46 -16.01
N LEU A 95 -23.11 -1.43 -15.40
CA LEU A 95 -23.64 -1.44 -14.04
C LEU A 95 -25.14 -1.27 -14.04
N ARG A 96 -25.82 -2.00 -13.16
CA ARG A 96 -27.26 -1.86 -12.91
C ARG A 96 -27.50 -1.03 -11.65
N ALA A 97 -28.69 -0.50 -11.51
CA ALA A 97 -29.10 0.15 -10.27
C ALA A 97 -28.99 -0.84 -9.10
N GLY A 98 -28.27 -0.44 -8.03
CA GLY A 98 -27.98 -1.29 -6.87
C GLY A 98 -26.66 -2.05 -6.91
N ASP A 99 -25.97 -2.09 -8.05
CA ASP A 99 -24.62 -2.67 -8.12
C ASP A 99 -23.63 -1.81 -7.34
N ALA A 100 -22.69 -2.47 -6.64
CA ALA A 100 -21.63 -1.77 -5.96
C ALA A 100 -20.64 -1.17 -6.97
N VAL A 101 -20.25 0.07 -6.75
CA VAL A 101 -19.14 0.69 -7.46
C VAL A 101 -17.86 0.38 -6.69
N THR A 102 -16.98 -0.43 -7.30
CA THR A 102 -15.70 -0.84 -6.71
C THR A 102 -14.53 -0.34 -7.54
N ILE A 103 -13.42 -0.06 -6.87
CA ILE A 103 -12.15 0.36 -7.49
C ILE A 103 -11.02 -0.52 -6.97
N THR A 104 -9.88 -0.54 -7.64
CA THR A 104 -8.68 -1.13 -7.05
C THR A 104 -7.97 -0.11 -6.14
N TYR A 105 -7.55 -0.55 -4.95
CA TYR A 105 -6.68 0.23 -4.07
C TYR A 105 -5.19 0.02 -4.40
N GLY A 106 -4.89 -0.87 -5.34
CA GLY A 106 -3.56 -1.24 -5.79
C GLY A 106 -3.28 -2.73 -5.63
N GLU A 107 -2.16 -3.15 -6.18
CA GLU A 107 -1.67 -4.53 -6.14
C GLU A 107 -0.90 -4.77 -4.83
N HIS A 108 -1.62 -5.04 -3.76
CA HIS A 108 -1.07 -5.22 -2.42
C HIS A 108 -1.33 -6.63 -1.90
N THR A 109 -0.49 -7.07 -0.97
CA THR A 109 -0.69 -8.35 -0.27
C THR A 109 -1.87 -8.28 0.70
N SER A 110 -2.40 -9.43 1.07
CA SER A 110 -3.46 -9.53 2.09
C SER A 110 -3.01 -8.98 3.44
N SER A 111 -1.75 -9.17 3.82
CA SER A 111 -1.17 -8.57 5.03
C SER A 111 -1.10 -7.03 4.96
N HIS A 112 -0.82 -6.47 3.78
CA HIS A 112 -0.85 -5.03 3.58
C HIS A 112 -2.28 -4.48 3.75
N PHE A 113 -3.29 -5.14 3.16
CA PHE A 113 -4.69 -4.75 3.33
C PHE A 113 -5.13 -4.84 4.80
N ALA A 114 -4.75 -5.90 5.50
CA ALA A 114 -5.06 -6.04 6.93
C ALA A 114 -4.45 -4.89 7.76
N LEU A 115 -3.17 -4.56 7.50
CA LEU A 115 -2.44 -3.58 8.29
C LEU A 115 -2.87 -2.12 8.01
N TYR A 116 -3.07 -1.75 6.73
CA TYR A 116 -3.29 -0.36 6.34
C TYR A 116 -4.75 -0.01 6.05
N TYR A 117 -5.57 -1.00 5.73
CA TYR A 117 -6.98 -0.80 5.38
C TYR A 117 -7.95 -1.47 6.36
N GLY A 118 -7.47 -2.37 7.20
CA GLY A 118 -8.27 -3.02 8.24
C GLY A 118 -9.17 -4.15 7.71
N PHE A 119 -8.91 -4.70 6.54
CA PHE A 119 -9.63 -5.85 5.98
C PHE A 119 -8.71 -6.77 5.19
N VAL A 120 -9.18 -7.98 4.92
CA VAL A 120 -8.51 -8.95 4.04
C VAL A 120 -9.46 -9.26 2.88
N PRO A 121 -9.04 -9.07 1.61
CA PRO A 121 -9.85 -9.46 0.46
C PRO A 121 -10.12 -10.96 0.45
N ARG A 122 -11.31 -11.39 0.05
CA ARG A 122 -11.65 -12.83 -0.07
C ARG A 122 -10.83 -13.52 -1.16
N VAL A 123 -10.58 -12.80 -2.25
CA VAL A 123 -9.71 -13.22 -3.35
C VAL A 123 -8.72 -12.10 -3.57
N ASN A 124 -7.44 -12.43 -3.55
CA ASN A 124 -6.37 -11.48 -3.80
C ASN A 124 -5.38 -12.06 -4.81
N PRO A 125 -5.49 -11.70 -6.09
CA PRO A 125 -4.58 -12.21 -7.12
C PRO A 125 -3.14 -11.71 -6.95
N HIS A 126 -2.94 -10.70 -6.11
CA HIS A 126 -1.64 -10.09 -5.84
C HIS A 126 -1.04 -10.53 -4.51
N ASP A 127 -1.62 -11.57 -3.89
CA ASP A 127 -1.12 -12.03 -2.59
C ASP A 127 0.19 -12.80 -2.72
N TYR A 128 1.08 -12.58 -1.79
CA TYR A 128 2.32 -13.34 -1.66
C TYR A 128 2.83 -13.31 -0.22
N LEU A 129 3.58 -14.33 0.14
CA LEU A 129 4.35 -14.35 1.39
C LEU A 129 5.79 -13.95 1.07
N SER A 130 6.33 -13.06 1.88
CA SER A 130 7.72 -12.59 1.77
C SER A 130 8.54 -13.11 2.93
N PHE A 131 9.66 -13.74 2.63
CA PHE A 131 10.61 -14.26 3.60
C PHE A 131 11.98 -13.64 3.36
N SER A 132 12.67 -13.24 4.41
CA SER A 132 14.09 -12.93 4.28
C SER A 132 14.87 -14.23 4.10
N LEU A 133 15.92 -14.18 3.28
CA LEU A 133 16.81 -15.32 3.11
C LEU A 133 17.39 -15.78 4.46
N ALA A 134 17.79 -14.85 5.31
CA ALA A 134 18.29 -15.14 6.64
C ALA A 134 17.28 -15.92 7.50
N ALA A 135 15.99 -15.57 7.42
CA ALA A 135 14.94 -16.29 8.14
C ALA A 135 14.74 -17.72 7.61
N LEU A 136 14.85 -17.92 6.30
CA LEU A 136 14.76 -19.26 5.70
C LEU A 136 15.95 -20.12 6.06
N LEU A 137 17.16 -19.58 6.02
CA LEU A 137 18.37 -20.29 6.43
C LEU A 137 18.34 -20.66 7.91
N ALA A 138 17.85 -19.75 8.77
CA ALA A 138 17.70 -20.01 10.20
C ALA A 138 16.62 -21.06 10.54
N ALA A 139 15.63 -21.24 9.66
CA ALA A 139 14.56 -22.21 9.82
C ALA A 139 14.84 -23.55 9.12
N ALA A 140 15.92 -23.64 8.32
CA ALA A 140 16.28 -24.87 7.63
C ALA A 140 16.71 -25.94 8.65
N PRO A 141 16.23 -27.19 8.53
CA PRO A 141 16.74 -28.29 9.32
C PRO A 141 18.24 -28.50 9.06
N ASP A 142 18.99 -28.97 10.07
CA ASP A 142 20.44 -29.15 9.96
C ASP A 142 20.86 -30.09 8.82
N ASP A 143 20.00 -31.05 8.45
CA ASP A 143 20.19 -32.00 7.36
C ASP A 143 19.79 -31.47 5.98
N ALA A 144 19.13 -30.31 5.92
CA ALA A 144 18.70 -29.65 4.69
C ALA A 144 19.45 -28.32 4.46
N ALA A 145 20.55 -28.10 5.17
CA ALA A 145 21.35 -26.89 4.97
C ALA A 145 21.79 -26.79 3.49
N PRO A 146 21.52 -25.66 2.83
CA PRO A 146 21.96 -25.47 1.46
C PRO A 146 23.48 -25.60 1.38
N ASP A 147 23.98 -26.21 0.31
CA ASP A 147 25.40 -26.32 0.10
C ASP A 147 26.07 -24.93 -0.05
N ASP A 148 27.38 -24.88 0.15
CA ASP A 148 28.15 -23.62 0.10
C ASP A 148 28.00 -22.92 -1.28
N GLY A 149 27.71 -23.66 -2.34
CA GLY A 149 27.47 -23.12 -3.68
C GLY A 149 26.18 -22.31 -3.78
N TRP A 150 25.14 -22.76 -3.11
CA TRP A 150 23.86 -22.04 -3.05
C TRP A 150 23.99 -20.75 -2.23
N ILE A 151 24.66 -20.82 -1.09
CA ILE A 151 24.91 -19.65 -0.24
C ILE A 151 25.77 -18.62 -0.99
N ALA A 152 26.82 -19.07 -1.67
CA ALA A 152 27.68 -18.20 -2.48
C ALA A 152 26.92 -17.53 -3.65
N ALA A 153 26.07 -18.29 -4.36
CA ALA A 153 25.24 -17.76 -5.43
C ALA A 153 24.24 -16.69 -4.95
N LEU A 154 23.61 -16.90 -3.81
CA LEU A 154 22.67 -15.94 -3.22
C LEU A 154 23.38 -14.69 -2.70
N THR A 155 24.56 -14.85 -2.09
CA THR A 155 25.38 -13.72 -1.62
C THR A 155 25.89 -12.88 -2.80
N ALA A 156 26.28 -13.52 -3.90
CA ALA A 156 26.68 -12.84 -5.12
C ALA A 156 25.51 -12.08 -5.80
N ALA A 157 24.30 -12.63 -5.75
CA ALA A 157 23.10 -11.97 -6.23
C ALA A 157 22.72 -10.75 -5.39
N ASP A 158 22.87 -10.80 -4.07
CA ASP A 158 22.67 -9.67 -3.16
C ASP A 158 23.67 -8.54 -3.43
N ALA A 159 24.93 -8.89 -3.67
CA ALA A 159 25.98 -7.95 -4.04
C ALA A 159 25.74 -7.26 -5.41
N SER A 160 24.96 -7.83 -6.29
CA SER A 160 24.59 -7.24 -7.59
C SER A 160 23.48 -6.20 -7.53
N GLY A 161 22.94 -5.92 -6.34
CA GLY A 161 21.86 -4.95 -6.14
C GLY A 161 20.48 -5.42 -6.62
N LEU A 162 20.35 -6.69 -6.97
CA LEU A 162 19.04 -7.30 -7.17
C LEU A 162 18.38 -7.44 -5.79
N PRO A 163 17.04 -7.22 -5.67
CA PRO A 163 16.34 -7.34 -4.39
C PRO A 163 16.19 -8.82 -4.00
N THR A 164 17.31 -9.46 -3.66
CA THR A 164 17.38 -10.86 -3.22
C THR A 164 17.12 -11.04 -1.73
N THR A 165 16.92 -9.94 -1.02
CA THR A 165 16.63 -9.95 0.42
C THR A 165 15.28 -10.52 0.78
N ALA A 166 14.38 -10.72 -0.19
CA ALA A 166 13.07 -11.30 0.05
C ALA A 166 12.66 -12.28 -1.05
N LEU A 167 12.48 -13.55 -0.70
CA LEU A 167 11.82 -14.54 -1.54
C LEU A 167 10.30 -14.35 -1.43
N GLN A 168 9.62 -14.38 -2.57
CA GLN A 168 8.16 -14.25 -2.63
C GLN A 168 7.56 -15.58 -3.08
N LEU A 169 6.70 -16.15 -2.24
CA LEU A 169 5.86 -17.28 -2.60
C LEU A 169 4.47 -16.77 -2.96
N ARG A 170 4.03 -17.04 -4.17
CA ARG A 170 2.68 -16.75 -4.64
C ARG A 170 1.90 -18.05 -4.74
N ALA A 171 0.60 -18.00 -4.48
CA ALA A 171 -0.27 -19.11 -4.83
C ALA A 171 -0.20 -19.33 -6.35
N ALA A 172 -0.10 -20.59 -6.78
CA ALA A 172 -0.29 -20.91 -8.19
C ALA A 172 -1.69 -20.43 -8.62
N ALA A 173 -1.79 -19.85 -9.81
CA ALA A 173 -3.11 -19.63 -10.41
C ALA A 173 -3.83 -20.99 -10.47
N PRO A 174 -5.13 -21.06 -10.11
CA PRO A 174 -5.87 -22.28 -10.36
C PRO A 174 -5.77 -22.58 -11.86
N ASP A 175 -5.37 -23.79 -12.18
CA ASP A 175 -5.34 -24.26 -13.58
C ASP A 175 -6.75 -24.08 -14.16
N GLU A 176 -6.85 -23.38 -15.29
CA GLU A 176 -8.07 -23.21 -16.06
C GLU A 176 -8.53 -24.53 -16.69
#